data_0e9031d86746ae7beeb8903e05eb349c
#
_entry.id   0e9031d86746ae7beeb8903e05eb349c
#
_cell.length_a   1.000
_cell.length_b   1.000
_cell.length_c   1.000
_cell.angle_alpha   90.00
_cell.angle_beta   90.00
_cell.angle_gamma   90.00
#
_symmetry.space_group_name_H-M   'P 1'
#
loop_
_entity.id
_entity.type
_entity.pdbx_description
1 polymer ?
#
loop_
_entity_poly.entity_id
_entity_poly.type
_entity_poly.pdbx_seq_one_letter_code
_entity_poly.pdbx_strand_id
1 'polypeptide(L)'
;MIEFKSVTLADRRFLTSAIFPSKRQDNNLSFANLCAWQFLTCSSFAVIENQLVFRFCFSDAGTVYTFPSGEKAGKEAIRILAGQAEAEGLPLYLYGIMPQMREELEGIFPQVFEYRQERDHFDYLYLRTDLANLRGKNYQPKRNHVNKFRKTYDYRYTPMTVEMVTDCLKMFRKWCAIRRCEEETSLSNERRALEYEM
;
A
#
# COMPACT_ATOMS: atom_id res chain seq x y z
N MET A 1 -20.53 17.64 0.75
CA MET A 1 -19.97 16.35 1.25
C MET A 1 -19.18 15.72 0.11
N ILE A 2 -17.94 15.31 0.35
CA ILE A 2 -17.10 14.65 -0.66
C ILE A 2 -17.62 13.23 -0.86
N GLU A 3 -17.87 12.84 -2.11
CA GLU A 3 -18.25 11.48 -2.45
C GLU A 3 -16.99 10.64 -2.75
N PHE A 4 -16.71 9.67 -1.89
CA PHE A 4 -15.62 8.71 -2.07
C PHE A 4 -16.15 7.45 -2.74
N LYS A 5 -15.60 7.11 -3.91
CA LYS A 5 -15.91 5.91 -4.66
C LYS A 5 -15.02 4.75 -4.20
N SER A 6 -15.60 3.57 -3.94
CA SER A 6 -14.83 2.35 -3.68
C SER A 6 -13.96 1.99 -4.88
N VAL A 7 -12.72 1.53 -4.61
CA VAL A 7 -11.81 1.07 -5.66
C VAL A 7 -12.35 -0.21 -6.30
N THR A 8 -12.38 -0.26 -7.61
CA THR A 8 -12.80 -1.42 -8.41
C THR A 8 -11.79 -1.74 -9.51
N LEU A 9 -11.85 -2.95 -10.07
CA LEU A 9 -10.98 -3.33 -11.18
C LEU A 9 -11.11 -2.41 -12.40
N ALA A 10 -12.28 -1.81 -12.62
CA ALA A 10 -12.52 -0.85 -13.70
C ALA A 10 -11.70 0.45 -13.54
N ASP A 11 -11.29 0.79 -12.31
CA ASP A 11 -10.55 2.01 -12.01
C ASP A 11 -9.03 1.87 -12.26
N ARG A 12 -8.55 0.67 -12.61
CA ARG A 12 -7.12 0.35 -12.77
C ARG A 12 -6.38 1.36 -13.62
N ARG A 13 -6.89 1.64 -14.83
CA ARG A 13 -6.22 2.54 -15.77
C ARG A 13 -6.11 3.95 -15.21
N PHE A 14 -7.19 4.47 -14.66
CA PHE A 14 -7.24 5.81 -14.08
C PHE A 14 -6.29 5.91 -12.88
N LEU A 15 -6.44 5.03 -11.87
CA LEU A 15 -5.64 5.09 -10.64
C LEU A 15 -4.14 4.89 -10.92
N THR A 16 -3.78 3.92 -11.77
CA THR A 16 -2.37 3.71 -12.13
C THR A 16 -1.77 4.93 -12.82
N SER A 17 -2.52 5.58 -13.74
CA SER A 17 -2.04 6.78 -14.43
C SER A 17 -1.90 7.99 -13.50
N ALA A 18 -2.68 8.07 -12.44
CA ALA A 18 -2.62 9.16 -11.47
C ALA A 18 -1.57 8.94 -10.38
N ILE A 19 -1.41 7.69 -9.91
CA ILE A 19 -0.47 7.35 -8.82
C ILE A 19 0.97 7.34 -9.32
N PHE A 20 1.24 6.74 -10.48
CA PHE A 20 2.61 6.51 -10.95
C PHE A 20 3.45 7.79 -11.13
N PRO A 21 2.92 8.89 -11.70
CA PRO A 21 3.66 10.14 -11.82
C PRO A 21 3.98 10.80 -10.47
N SER A 22 3.23 10.51 -9.42
CA SER A 22 3.43 11.09 -8.08
C SER A 22 4.73 10.62 -7.42
N LYS A 23 5.39 9.58 -7.96
CA LYS A 23 6.61 8.95 -7.43
C LYS A 23 6.52 8.55 -5.95
N ARG A 24 5.32 8.32 -5.44
CA ARG A 24 5.12 7.85 -4.08
C ARG A 24 5.72 6.46 -3.91
N GLN A 25 6.43 6.27 -2.81
CA GLN A 25 7.08 5.00 -2.45
C GLN A 25 6.29 4.30 -1.35
N ASP A 26 4.98 4.22 -1.53
CA ASP A 26 4.03 3.62 -0.60
C ASP A 26 3.37 2.42 -1.28
N ASN A 27 3.68 1.22 -0.78
CA ASN A 27 3.16 -0.03 -1.35
C ASN A 27 1.63 -0.16 -1.22
N ASN A 28 1.03 0.46 -0.19
CA ASN A 28 -0.42 0.45 0.01
C ASN A 28 -1.17 1.15 -1.14
N LEU A 29 -0.50 2.03 -1.88
CA LEU A 29 -1.07 2.70 -3.05
C LEU A 29 -0.84 1.93 -4.36
N SER A 30 -0.21 0.75 -4.34
CA SER A 30 -0.22 -0.10 -5.53
C SER A 30 -1.65 -0.54 -5.84
N PHE A 31 -2.02 -0.59 -7.14
CA PHE A 31 -3.39 -0.94 -7.51
C PHE A 31 -3.79 -2.34 -7.02
N ALA A 32 -2.86 -3.30 -7.03
CA ALA A 32 -3.08 -4.63 -6.49
C ALA A 32 -3.48 -4.56 -5.01
N ASN A 33 -2.69 -3.87 -4.18
CA ASN A 33 -3.01 -3.74 -2.75
C ASN A 33 -4.33 -2.99 -2.50
N LEU A 34 -4.61 -1.91 -3.23
CA LEU A 34 -5.88 -1.18 -3.10
C LEU A 34 -7.09 -2.09 -3.32
N CYS A 35 -6.99 -3.07 -4.22
CA CYS A 35 -8.06 -4.04 -4.48
C CYS A 35 -8.02 -5.21 -3.49
N ALA A 36 -6.87 -5.84 -3.32
CA ALA A 36 -6.72 -7.07 -2.55
C ALA A 36 -7.06 -6.90 -1.06
N TRP A 37 -6.71 -5.75 -0.49
CA TRP A 37 -6.94 -5.42 0.91
C TRP A 37 -8.20 -4.60 1.18
N GLN A 38 -9.01 -4.35 0.16
CA GLN A 38 -10.21 -3.52 0.29
C GLN A 38 -11.20 -4.03 1.34
N PHE A 39 -11.29 -5.35 1.52
CA PHE A 39 -12.17 -5.95 2.54
C PHE A 39 -11.79 -5.57 3.98
N LEU A 40 -10.54 -5.16 4.21
CA LEU A 40 -10.02 -4.76 5.51
C LEU A 40 -9.93 -3.24 5.65
N THR A 41 -9.53 -2.56 4.59
CA THR A 41 -9.20 -1.13 4.59
C THR A 41 -10.32 -0.23 4.05
N CYS A 42 -11.37 -0.81 3.46
CA CYS A 42 -12.45 -0.07 2.79
C CYS A 42 -11.93 0.98 1.80
N SER A 43 -10.86 0.66 1.06
CA SER A 43 -10.17 1.57 0.15
C SER A 43 -11.15 2.26 -0.79
N SER A 44 -11.16 3.57 -0.75
CA SER A 44 -11.96 4.42 -1.62
C SER A 44 -11.17 5.65 -2.03
N PHE A 45 -11.60 6.31 -3.09
CA PHE A 45 -10.90 7.49 -3.59
C PHE A 45 -11.88 8.57 -4.04
N ALA A 46 -11.39 9.80 -4.03
CA ALA A 46 -12.07 10.95 -4.62
C ALA A 46 -11.05 11.82 -5.37
N VAL A 47 -11.54 12.60 -6.32
CA VAL A 47 -10.75 13.66 -6.94
C VAL A 47 -11.28 15.00 -6.41
N ILE A 48 -10.43 15.70 -5.67
CA ILE A 48 -10.75 16.97 -5.01
C ILE A 48 -9.82 18.03 -5.61
N GLU A 49 -10.36 19.06 -6.24
CA GLU A 49 -9.56 20.12 -6.90
C GLU A 49 -8.48 19.55 -7.84
N ASN A 50 -8.85 18.57 -8.67
CA ASN A 50 -7.97 17.85 -9.58
C ASN A 50 -6.85 17.04 -8.88
N GLN A 51 -7.00 16.73 -7.60
CA GLN A 51 -6.06 15.94 -6.83
C GLN A 51 -6.69 14.63 -6.36
N LEU A 52 -5.97 13.53 -6.57
CA LEU A 52 -6.39 12.22 -6.12
C LEU A 52 -6.13 12.07 -4.63
N VAL A 53 -7.16 11.71 -3.89
CA VAL A 53 -7.10 11.41 -2.45
C VAL A 53 -7.68 10.03 -2.24
N PHE A 54 -6.95 9.17 -1.52
CA PHE A 54 -7.48 7.92 -1.02
C PHE A 54 -7.97 8.09 0.42
N ARG A 55 -9.02 7.33 0.73
CA ARG A 55 -9.56 7.17 2.08
C ARG A 55 -9.49 5.70 2.46
N PHE A 56 -8.99 5.44 3.66
CA PHE A 56 -8.96 4.13 4.29
C PHE A 56 -9.67 4.17 5.64
N CYS A 57 -10.17 3.02 6.09
CA CYS A 57 -10.73 2.82 7.42
C CYS A 57 -9.89 1.76 8.13
N PHE A 58 -9.22 2.15 9.20
CA PHE A 58 -8.47 1.23 10.05
C PHE A 58 -9.19 1.05 11.39
N SER A 59 -9.11 -0.15 11.96
CA SER A 59 -9.80 -0.49 13.21
C SER A 59 -9.37 0.34 14.41
N ASP A 60 -8.11 0.75 14.43
CA ASP A 60 -7.46 1.48 15.51
C ASP A 60 -7.38 2.99 15.28
N ALA A 61 -7.21 3.41 14.05
CA ALA A 61 -7.07 4.83 13.68
C ALA A 61 -8.36 5.45 13.10
N GLY A 62 -9.39 4.65 12.83
CA GLY A 62 -10.61 5.12 12.17
C GLY A 62 -10.40 5.51 10.71
N THR A 63 -11.03 6.60 10.27
CA THR A 63 -10.91 7.10 8.90
C THR A 63 -9.64 7.93 8.73
N VAL A 64 -8.83 7.56 7.73
CA VAL A 64 -7.61 8.29 7.37
C VAL A 64 -7.59 8.61 5.87
N TYR A 65 -6.88 9.67 5.51
CA TYR A 65 -6.77 10.13 4.13
C TYR A 65 -5.31 10.19 3.72
N THR A 66 -5.02 9.93 2.44
CA THR A 66 -3.66 10.17 1.93
C THR A 66 -3.45 11.65 1.67
N PHE A 67 -2.19 12.06 1.66
CA PHE A 67 -1.82 13.38 1.12
C PHE A 67 -2.32 13.50 -0.34
N PRO A 68 -2.99 14.61 -0.71
CA PRO A 68 -3.48 14.79 -2.06
C PRO A 68 -2.37 14.68 -3.11
N SER A 69 -2.63 13.98 -4.21
CA SER A 69 -1.66 13.76 -5.29
C SER A 69 -2.12 14.47 -6.58
N GLY A 70 -1.28 15.35 -7.11
CA GLY A 70 -1.56 16.13 -8.30
C GLY A 70 -0.46 17.15 -8.60
N GLU A 71 -0.67 17.98 -9.63
CA GLU A 71 0.32 18.97 -10.08
C GLU A 71 0.45 20.20 -9.16
N LYS A 72 -0.55 20.45 -8.32
CA LYS A 72 -0.58 21.62 -7.41
C LYS A 72 -0.40 21.16 -5.97
N ALA A 73 0.14 22.06 -5.13
CA ALA A 73 0.15 21.84 -3.69
C ALA A 73 -1.28 21.57 -3.16
N GLY A 74 -1.42 20.53 -2.34
CA GLY A 74 -2.71 20.00 -1.88
C GLY A 74 -3.54 20.90 -0.94
N LYS A 75 -3.24 22.19 -0.88
CA LYS A 75 -3.79 23.13 0.10
C LYS A 75 -5.32 23.14 0.14
N GLU A 76 -5.95 23.30 -1.01
CA GLU A 76 -7.41 23.41 -1.06
C GLU A 76 -8.09 22.07 -0.80
N ALA A 77 -7.53 20.98 -1.35
CA ALA A 77 -8.02 19.64 -1.07
C ALA A 77 -7.95 19.30 0.43
N ILE A 78 -6.86 19.68 1.11
CA ILE A 78 -6.72 19.48 2.57
C ILE A 78 -7.72 20.34 3.35
N ARG A 79 -7.98 21.58 2.94
CA ARG A 79 -9.01 22.42 3.58
C ARG A 79 -10.40 21.82 3.46
N ILE A 80 -10.74 21.30 2.27
CA ILE A 80 -12.03 20.66 2.04
C ILE A 80 -12.16 19.39 2.89
N LEU A 81 -11.10 18.58 2.98
CA LEU A 81 -11.06 17.41 3.88
C LEU A 81 -11.21 17.79 5.35
N ALA A 82 -10.50 18.85 5.79
CA ALA A 82 -10.58 19.33 7.17
C ALA A 82 -11.98 19.84 7.50
N GLY A 83 -12.59 20.62 6.61
CA GLY A 83 -13.96 21.08 6.78
C GLY A 83 -15.00 19.96 6.86
N GLN A 84 -14.80 18.86 6.09
CA GLN A 84 -15.65 17.69 6.21
C GLN A 84 -15.46 16.97 7.55
N ALA A 85 -14.20 16.73 7.96
CA ALA A 85 -13.91 16.10 9.23
C ALA A 85 -14.49 16.90 10.42
N GLU A 86 -14.34 18.21 10.40
CA GLU A 86 -14.91 19.13 11.39
C GLU A 86 -16.45 19.03 11.44
N ALA A 87 -17.11 19.00 10.29
CA ALA A 87 -18.57 18.85 10.21
C ALA A 87 -19.06 17.51 10.77
N GLU A 88 -18.22 16.48 10.72
CA GLU A 88 -18.47 15.16 11.30
C GLU A 88 -18.04 15.07 12.79
N GLY A 89 -17.45 16.12 13.35
CA GLY A 89 -16.91 16.15 14.72
C GLY A 89 -15.67 15.26 14.91
N LEU A 90 -14.91 15.02 13.86
CA LEU A 90 -13.75 14.14 13.83
C LEU A 90 -12.46 14.92 13.52
N PRO A 91 -11.30 14.51 14.05
CA PRO A 91 -10.02 15.04 13.61
C PRO A 91 -9.68 14.57 12.19
N LEU A 92 -8.97 15.41 11.42
CA LEU A 92 -8.42 15.00 10.13
C LEU A 92 -7.13 14.21 10.34
N TYR A 93 -7.13 12.94 9.94
CA TYR A 93 -5.93 12.11 9.91
C TYR A 93 -5.38 11.97 8.51
N LEU A 94 -4.13 12.39 8.30
CA LEU A 94 -3.39 12.16 7.07
C LEU A 94 -2.40 11.00 7.26
N TYR A 95 -2.42 10.04 6.35
CA TYR A 95 -1.64 8.80 6.41
C TYR A 95 -0.58 8.75 5.31
N GLY A 96 0.55 8.07 5.58
CA GLY A 96 1.61 7.86 4.61
C GLY A 96 2.36 9.14 4.25
N ILE A 97 2.55 10.04 5.22
CA ILE A 97 3.24 11.31 5.02
C ILE A 97 4.77 11.08 4.97
N MET A 98 5.34 11.23 3.79
CA MET A 98 6.79 11.18 3.58
C MET A 98 7.46 12.50 3.98
N PRO A 99 8.79 12.52 4.23
CA PRO A 99 9.50 13.74 4.66
C PRO A 99 9.22 14.96 3.79
N GLN A 100 9.23 14.81 2.46
CA GLN A 100 8.96 15.93 1.53
C GLN A 100 7.52 16.45 1.65
N MET A 101 6.54 15.53 1.85
CA MET A 101 5.14 15.93 2.06
C MET A 101 4.96 16.66 3.39
N ARG A 102 5.71 16.27 4.42
CA ARG A 102 5.73 17.00 5.68
C ARG A 102 6.25 18.42 5.52
N GLU A 103 7.35 18.61 4.80
CA GLU A 103 7.90 19.94 4.50
C GLU A 103 6.86 20.81 3.75
N GLU A 104 6.16 20.21 2.78
CA GLU A 104 5.10 20.88 2.03
C GLU A 104 3.92 21.26 2.95
N LEU A 105 3.47 20.35 3.82
CA LEU A 105 2.41 20.62 4.80
C LEU A 105 2.77 21.75 5.74
N GLU A 106 3.98 21.74 6.29
CA GLU A 106 4.46 22.81 7.18
C GLU A 106 4.58 24.16 6.47
N GLY A 107 4.93 24.16 5.17
CA GLY A 107 4.95 25.38 4.36
C GLY A 107 3.55 25.95 4.09
N ILE A 108 2.52 25.12 4.04
CA ILE A 108 1.14 25.52 3.75
C ILE A 108 0.34 25.80 5.03
N PHE A 109 0.55 24.98 6.06
CA PHE A 109 -0.16 24.99 7.34
C PHE A 109 0.84 24.93 8.51
N PRO A 110 1.58 26.02 8.78
CA PRO A 110 2.61 26.01 9.83
C PRO A 110 2.01 25.67 11.20
N GLN A 111 2.59 24.67 11.87
CA GLN A 111 2.22 24.26 13.23
C GLN A 111 0.75 23.82 13.42
N VAL A 112 0.09 23.40 12.35
CA VAL A 112 -1.31 22.92 12.41
C VAL A 112 -1.37 21.40 12.64
N PHE A 113 -0.39 20.65 12.14
CA PHE A 113 -0.40 19.18 12.21
C PHE A 113 0.58 18.67 13.27
N GLU A 114 0.14 17.64 14.00
CA GLU A 114 1.02 16.80 14.80
C GLU A 114 1.46 15.59 13.97
N TYR A 115 2.74 15.18 14.09
CA TYR A 115 3.31 14.07 13.33
C TYR A 115 3.71 12.94 14.25
N ARG A 116 3.19 11.74 13.95
CA ARG A 116 3.54 10.50 14.63
C ARG A 116 4.20 9.53 13.67
N GLN A 117 5.34 8.99 14.08
CA GLN A 117 6.04 7.95 13.32
C GLN A 117 5.61 6.56 13.81
N GLU A 118 5.05 5.77 12.91
CA GLU A 118 4.63 4.39 13.15
C GLU A 118 5.59 3.44 12.44
N ARG A 119 6.63 2.97 13.17
CA ARG A 119 7.71 2.14 12.58
C ARG A 119 7.19 0.86 11.93
N ASP A 120 6.13 0.27 12.48
CA ASP A 120 5.57 -0.99 11.99
C ASP A 120 4.91 -0.84 10.61
N HIS A 121 4.58 0.40 10.20
CA HIS A 121 4.01 0.71 8.90
C HIS A 121 5.04 1.18 7.85
N PHE A 122 6.35 1.09 8.15
CA PHE A 122 7.38 1.53 7.22
C PHE A 122 7.67 0.47 6.17
N ASP A 123 7.66 0.87 4.90
CA ASP A 123 8.10 0.06 3.79
C ASP A 123 9.61 -0.14 3.78
N TYR A 124 10.06 -1.33 3.34
CA TYR A 124 11.46 -1.61 3.09
C TYR A 124 11.85 -1.22 1.67
N LEU A 125 12.62 -0.15 1.52
CA LEU A 125 13.09 0.32 0.24
C LEU A 125 14.50 -0.22 -0.08
N TYR A 126 14.65 -0.81 -1.25
CA TYR A 126 15.92 -1.33 -1.76
C TYR A 126 16.19 -0.81 -3.16
N LEU A 127 17.45 -0.53 -3.46
CA LEU A 127 17.84 -0.33 -4.85
C LEU A 127 17.76 -1.66 -5.61
N ARG A 128 17.20 -1.63 -6.81
CA ARG A 128 17.10 -2.82 -7.68
C ARG A 128 18.47 -3.49 -7.89
N THR A 129 19.52 -2.68 -8.09
CA THR A 129 20.90 -3.16 -8.27
C THR A 129 21.43 -3.91 -7.06
N ASP A 130 21.06 -3.49 -5.85
CA ASP A 130 21.48 -4.15 -4.62
C ASP A 130 20.82 -5.50 -4.46
N LEU A 131 19.52 -5.60 -4.69
CA LEU A 131 18.79 -6.87 -4.62
C LEU A 131 19.20 -7.83 -5.74
N ALA A 132 19.49 -7.33 -6.94
CA ALA A 132 19.93 -8.17 -8.06
C ALA A 132 21.32 -8.77 -7.81
N ASN A 133 22.25 -8.01 -7.23
CA ASN A 133 23.63 -8.42 -7.05
C ASN A 133 23.92 -8.96 -5.65
N LEU A 134 23.14 -8.56 -4.64
CA LEU A 134 23.33 -8.89 -3.22
C LEU A 134 24.77 -8.68 -2.73
N ARG A 135 25.46 -7.64 -3.20
CA ARG A 135 26.86 -7.34 -2.85
C ARG A 135 26.99 -6.77 -1.43
N GLY A 136 28.14 -6.99 -0.83
CA GLY A 136 28.46 -6.44 0.49
C GLY A 136 27.98 -7.29 1.69
N LYS A 137 28.43 -6.90 2.88
CA LYS A 137 28.21 -7.63 4.13
C LYS A 137 26.74 -7.66 4.54
N ASN A 138 26.01 -6.56 4.31
CA ASN A 138 24.60 -6.43 4.71
C ASN A 138 23.66 -7.41 3.97
N TYR A 139 24.06 -7.85 2.78
CA TYR A 139 23.28 -8.81 1.99
C TYR A 139 23.75 -10.26 2.15
N GLN A 140 24.73 -10.53 2.99
CA GLN A 140 25.23 -11.90 3.19
C GLN A 140 24.16 -12.91 3.61
N PRO A 141 23.23 -12.60 4.56
CA PRO A 141 22.16 -13.53 4.90
C PRO A 141 21.27 -13.86 3.70
N LYS A 142 20.90 -12.85 2.90
CA LYS A 142 20.09 -13.06 1.68
C LYS A 142 20.83 -13.94 0.66
N ARG A 143 22.13 -13.70 0.41
CA ARG A 143 22.98 -14.58 -0.44
C ARG A 143 23.01 -16.01 0.06
N ASN A 144 23.14 -16.20 1.37
CA ASN A 144 23.17 -17.55 1.96
C ASN A 144 21.86 -18.29 1.70
N HIS A 145 20.71 -17.65 1.83
CA HIS A 145 19.42 -18.24 1.51
C HIS A 145 19.32 -18.62 0.03
N VAL A 146 19.69 -17.71 -0.88
CA VAL A 146 19.70 -17.98 -2.32
C VAL A 146 20.64 -19.14 -2.66
N ASN A 147 21.85 -19.14 -2.11
CA ASN A 147 22.81 -20.22 -2.38
C ASN A 147 22.37 -21.56 -1.80
N LYS A 148 21.76 -21.57 -0.61
CA LYS A 148 21.19 -22.79 -0.03
C LYS A 148 20.09 -23.36 -0.93
N PHE A 149 19.16 -22.50 -1.38
CA PHE A 149 18.08 -22.91 -2.28
C PHE A 149 18.64 -23.54 -3.57
N ARG A 150 19.58 -22.85 -4.24
CA ARG A 150 20.22 -23.33 -5.48
C ARG A 150 20.94 -24.66 -5.33
N LYS A 151 21.50 -24.95 -4.16
CA LYS A 151 22.18 -26.21 -3.86
C LYS A 151 21.22 -27.35 -3.50
N THR A 152 20.05 -26.99 -2.97
CA THR A 152 19.11 -27.99 -2.43
C THR A 152 18.08 -28.45 -3.45
N TYR A 153 17.69 -27.55 -4.38
CA TYR A 153 16.59 -27.82 -5.30
C TYR A 153 17.04 -27.70 -6.75
N ASP A 154 16.58 -28.64 -7.58
CA ASP A 154 16.52 -28.43 -9.01
C ASP A 154 15.29 -27.58 -9.32
N TYR A 155 15.49 -26.42 -9.96
CA TYR A 155 14.43 -25.46 -10.16
C TYR A 155 14.52 -24.75 -11.52
N ARG A 156 13.38 -24.35 -12.03
CA ARG A 156 13.27 -23.47 -13.19
C ARG A 156 12.50 -22.21 -12.79
N TYR A 157 13.10 -21.05 -13.00
CA TYR A 157 12.41 -19.78 -12.85
C TYR A 157 11.70 -19.42 -14.15
N THR A 158 10.39 -19.17 -14.07
CA THR A 158 9.56 -18.71 -15.19
C THR A 158 8.64 -17.58 -14.72
N PRO A 159 8.35 -16.58 -15.58
CA PRO A 159 7.28 -15.64 -15.31
C PRO A 159 5.96 -16.41 -15.14
N MET A 160 5.13 -15.99 -14.19
CA MET A 160 3.81 -16.56 -13.99
C MET A 160 2.89 -16.18 -15.16
N THR A 161 2.16 -17.17 -15.70
CA THR A 161 1.12 -16.96 -16.70
C THR A 161 -0.25 -17.26 -16.11
N VAL A 162 -1.33 -16.86 -16.81
CA VAL A 162 -2.71 -17.09 -16.34
C VAL A 162 -3.00 -18.59 -16.14
N GLU A 163 -2.44 -19.45 -17.01
CA GLU A 163 -2.62 -20.90 -16.91
C GLU A 163 -2.01 -21.49 -15.63
N MET A 164 -0.96 -20.85 -15.09
CA MET A 164 -0.28 -21.29 -13.87
C MET A 164 -1.01 -20.88 -12.58
N VAL A 165 -1.97 -19.95 -12.63
CA VAL A 165 -2.68 -19.42 -11.46
C VAL A 165 -3.32 -20.55 -10.64
N THR A 166 -3.97 -21.51 -11.30
CA THR A 166 -4.60 -22.65 -10.62
C THR A 166 -3.61 -23.48 -9.80
N ASP A 167 -2.40 -23.70 -10.31
CA ASP A 167 -1.39 -24.47 -9.60
C ASP A 167 -0.72 -23.66 -8.49
N CYS A 168 -0.55 -22.35 -8.69
CA CYS A 168 -0.12 -21.45 -7.64
C CYS A 168 -1.12 -21.43 -6.46
N LEU A 169 -2.42 -21.36 -6.75
CA LEU A 169 -3.46 -21.44 -5.72
C LEU A 169 -3.47 -22.79 -4.99
N LYS A 170 -3.29 -23.91 -5.68
CA LYS A 170 -3.17 -25.24 -5.05
C LYS A 170 -1.96 -25.30 -4.11
N MET A 171 -0.81 -24.80 -4.55
CA MET A 171 0.41 -24.72 -3.73
C MET A 171 0.18 -23.84 -2.50
N PHE A 172 -0.41 -22.68 -2.69
CA PHE A 172 -0.70 -21.74 -1.61
C PHE A 172 -1.67 -22.33 -0.56
N ARG A 173 -2.73 -23.02 -0.99
CA ARG A 173 -3.66 -23.71 -0.07
C ARG A 173 -2.97 -24.80 0.74
N LYS A 174 -2.04 -25.56 0.14
CA LYS A 174 -1.22 -26.54 0.88
C LYS A 174 -0.35 -25.85 1.93
N TRP A 175 0.27 -24.73 1.58
CA TRP A 175 1.05 -23.94 2.52
C TRP A 175 0.18 -23.42 3.66
N CYS A 176 -1.00 -22.88 3.36
CA CYS A 176 -1.95 -22.41 4.37
C CYS A 176 -2.41 -23.55 5.32
N ALA A 177 -2.66 -24.74 4.80
CA ALA A 177 -3.01 -25.88 5.64
C ALA A 177 -1.87 -26.25 6.62
N ILE A 178 -0.62 -26.24 6.16
CA ILE A 178 0.56 -26.49 7.00
C ILE A 178 0.75 -25.39 8.06
N ARG A 179 0.53 -24.13 7.68
CA ARG A 179 0.70 -22.96 8.56
C ARG A 179 -0.52 -22.66 9.43
N ARG A 180 -1.62 -23.38 9.24
CA ARG A 180 -2.89 -23.16 9.94
C ARG A 180 -3.38 -21.72 9.82
N CYS A 181 -3.39 -21.18 8.59
CA CYS A 181 -3.73 -19.78 8.34
C CYS A 181 -5.09 -19.35 8.92
N GLU A 182 -5.98 -20.28 9.20
CA GLU A 182 -7.30 -19.99 9.79
C GLU A 182 -7.24 -19.70 11.29
N GLU A 183 -6.19 -20.14 11.97
CA GLU A 183 -6.01 -19.95 13.42
C GLU A 183 -5.40 -18.57 13.76
N GLU A 184 -4.87 -17.85 12.79
CA GLU A 184 -4.24 -16.54 12.96
C GLU A 184 -4.87 -15.50 12.02
N THR A 185 -5.41 -14.43 12.58
CA THR A 185 -6.15 -13.40 11.82
C THR A 185 -5.29 -12.76 10.72
N SER A 186 -4.01 -12.49 10.97
CA SER A 186 -3.11 -11.90 9.97
C SER A 186 -2.92 -12.83 8.78
N LEU A 187 -2.64 -14.12 9.00
CA LEU A 187 -2.48 -15.12 7.95
C LEU A 187 -3.79 -15.39 7.19
N SER A 188 -4.93 -15.32 7.89
CA SER A 188 -6.25 -15.44 7.27
C SER A 188 -6.53 -14.28 6.33
N ASN A 189 -6.20 -13.06 6.73
CA ASN A 189 -6.31 -11.86 5.88
C ASN A 189 -5.37 -11.93 4.68
N GLU A 190 -4.12 -12.33 4.87
CA GLU A 190 -3.15 -12.57 3.81
C GLU A 190 -3.67 -13.59 2.78
N ARG A 191 -4.26 -14.70 3.27
CA ARG A 191 -4.87 -15.69 2.39
C ARG A 191 -5.97 -15.08 1.53
N ARG A 192 -6.86 -14.32 2.13
CA ARG A 192 -7.97 -13.67 1.42
C ARG A 192 -7.47 -12.67 0.38
N ALA A 193 -6.48 -11.85 0.71
CA ALA A 193 -5.89 -10.90 -0.21
C ALA A 193 -5.24 -11.60 -1.41
N LEU A 194 -4.46 -12.67 -1.18
CA LEU A 194 -3.78 -13.44 -2.21
C LEU A 194 -4.76 -14.17 -3.15
N GLU A 195 -5.84 -14.74 -2.60
CA GLU A 195 -6.90 -15.37 -3.40
C GLU A 195 -7.64 -14.37 -4.29
N TYR A 196 -7.66 -13.10 -3.89
CA TYR A 196 -8.24 -12.02 -4.69
C TYR A 196 -7.31 -11.56 -5.83
N GLU A 197 -5.99 -11.54 -5.59
CA GLU A 197 -4.98 -11.11 -6.56
C GLU A 197 -4.76 -12.12 -7.70
N MET A 198 -5.06 -13.40 -7.48
CA MET A 198 -4.88 -14.48 -8.43
C MET A 198 -6.15 -14.78 -9.24
#